data_ccd17d580e3d2ce6e1626ffc2ac05bb3
#
_entry.id   ccd17d580e3d2ce6e1626ffc2ac05bb3
#
_cell.length_a   1.000
_cell.length_b   1.000
_cell.length_c   1.000
_cell.angle_alpha   90.00
_cell.angle_beta   90.00
_cell.angle_gamma   90.00
#
_symmetry.space_group_name_H-M   'P 1'
#
loop_
_entity.id
_entity.type
_entity.pdbx_description
1 polymer ?
#
loop_
_entity_poly.entity_id
_entity_poly.type
_entity_poly.pdbx_seq_one_letter_code
_entity_poly.pdbx_strand_id
1 'polypeptide(L)'
;DDDLDARVLEHIDAFFAGLPAAGPDHEAATRGPWWFFLSEKVVAITQGRSYFVWDIKVGRPARVLSRYVTRTPAGIGLGSPFTMQLAIQEAGLPRVLYASAGGAIGKVIGRKGLFYELVGNQINAIDGPTEYSAYPSNVSAKLAPKDPDAVAARLSAAIRERVPEPWRSTFGGTVIMDANDIGRNVLGSDVPGDWTRFEEMFADNPLGQGSQQTPMAMVFLREDTAQA
;
A
#
# COMPACT_ATOMS: atom_id res chain seq x y z
N ASP A 1 -15.01 -6.87 12.24
CA ASP A 1 -13.87 -5.94 12.06
C ASP A 1 -12.64 -6.65 12.62
N ASP A 2 -11.74 -7.07 11.71
CA ASP A 2 -10.49 -7.72 12.13
C ASP A 2 -9.55 -6.66 12.73
N ASP A 3 -9.04 -6.95 13.94
CA ASP A 3 -8.02 -6.14 14.58
C ASP A 3 -6.69 -6.36 13.85
N LEU A 4 -6.22 -5.32 13.15
CA LEU A 4 -4.98 -5.38 12.37
C LEU A 4 -3.78 -5.77 13.23
N ASP A 5 -3.67 -5.19 14.42
CA ASP A 5 -2.53 -5.42 15.31
C ASP A 5 -2.50 -6.86 15.80
N ALA A 6 -3.67 -7.39 16.19
CA ALA A 6 -3.78 -8.78 16.60
C ALA A 6 -3.39 -9.74 15.47
N ARG A 7 -3.84 -9.48 14.22
CA ARG A 7 -3.50 -10.30 13.06
C ARG A 7 -2.01 -10.23 12.71
N VAL A 8 -1.41 -9.05 12.79
CA VAL A 8 0.04 -8.89 12.58
C VAL A 8 0.83 -9.66 13.62
N LEU A 9 0.47 -9.55 14.90
CA LEU A 9 1.17 -10.24 15.98
C LEU A 9 0.99 -11.77 15.89
N GLU A 10 -0.19 -12.24 15.54
CA GLU A 10 -0.44 -13.68 15.28
C GLU A 10 0.45 -14.21 14.16
N HIS A 11 0.61 -13.44 13.07
CA HIS A 11 1.47 -13.83 11.96
C HIS A 11 2.96 -13.88 12.35
N ILE A 12 3.41 -12.91 13.13
CA ILE A 12 4.78 -12.87 13.67
C ILE A 12 5.04 -14.04 14.62
N ASP A 13 4.12 -14.32 15.53
CA ASP A 13 4.23 -15.47 16.43
C ASP A 13 4.32 -16.78 15.67
N ALA A 14 3.48 -16.96 14.63
CA ALA A 14 3.50 -18.16 13.80
C ALA A 14 4.84 -18.32 13.05
N PHE A 15 5.39 -17.21 12.54
CA PHE A 15 6.71 -17.23 11.89
C PHE A 15 7.81 -17.69 12.85
N PHE A 16 7.93 -17.07 14.02
CA PHE A 16 8.98 -17.43 14.99
C PHE A 16 8.78 -18.83 15.57
N ALA A 17 7.55 -19.29 15.75
CA ALA A 17 7.27 -20.66 16.16
C ALA A 17 7.66 -21.70 15.09
N GLY A 18 7.60 -21.33 13.82
CA GLY A 18 7.99 -22.17 12.69
C GLY A 18 9.47 -22.06 12.29
N LEU A 19 10.23 -21.12 12.88
CA LEU A 19 11.63 -20.90 12.52
C LEU A 19 12.49 -22.10 12.99
N PRO A 20 13.29 -22.72 12.09
CA PRO A 20 14.21 -23.80 12.50
C PRO A 20 15.18 -23.34 13.58
N ALA A 21 15.55 -24.23 14.49
CA ALA A 21 16.49 -23.91 15.58
C ALA A 21 17.93 -23.65 15.10
N ALA A 22 18.27 -24.05 13.85
CA ALA A 22 19.57 -23.81 13.22
C ALA A 22 19.44 -23.87 11.70
N GLY A 23 20.44 -23.35 10.99
CA GLY A 23 20.51 -23.34 9.54
C GLY A 23 20.49 -21.93 8.94
N PRO A 24 20.58 -21.81 7.60
CA PRO A 24 20.72 -20.51 6.93
C PRO A 24 19.56 -19.54 7.21
N ASP A 25 18.34 -20.03 7.36
CA ASP A 25 17.17 -19.20 7.64
C ASP A 25 17.20 -18.67 9.09
N HIS A 26 17.60 -19.53 10.05
CA HIS A 26 17.81 -19.11 11.43
C HIS A 26 18.94 -18.07 11.53
N GLU A 27 20.05 -18.29 10.85
CA GLU A 27 21.18 -17.34 10.85
C GLU A 27 20.79 -16.01 10.22
N ALA A 28 20.10 -16.01 9.09
CA ALA A 28 19.60 -14.79 8.46
C ALA A 28 18.64 -14.02 9.38
N ALA A 29 17.73 -14.73 10.05
CA ALA A 29 16.78 -14.12 10.96
C ALA A 29 17.40 -13.56 12.24
N THR A 30 18.54 -14.09 12.69
CA THR A 30 19.16 -13.71 13.99
C THR A 30 20.31 -12.71 13.87
N ARG A 31 21.00 -12.63 12.72
CA ARG A 31 22.22 -11.84 12.55
C ARG A 31 22.02 -10.51 11.86
N GLY A 32 21.06 -10.43 10.94
CA GLY A 32 20.84 -9.24 10.12
C GLY A 32 19.64 -8.39 10.58
N PRO A 33 19.56 -7.14 10.13
CA PRO A 33 18.37 -6.33 10.33
C PRO A 33 17.20 -6.91 9.53
N TRP A 34 16.00 -6.75 10.09
CA TRP A 34 14.77 -7.17 9.41
C TRP A 34 13.68 -6.11 9.55
N TRP A 35 12.75 -6.14 8.60
CA TRP A 35 11.61 -5.23 8.53
C TRP A 35 10.32 -6.01 8.31
N PHE A 36 9.22 -5.45 8.80
CA PHE A 36 7.90 -5.97 8.54
C PHE A 36 7.22 -5.16 7.42
N PHE A 37 6.79 -5.83 6.37
CA PHE A 37 6.11 -5.23 5.24
C PHE A 37 4.64 -5.58 5.26
N LEU A 38 3.78 -4.59 5.00
CA LEU A 38 2.34 -4.73 5.00
C LEU A 38 1.76 -4.07 3.75
N SER A 39 0.87 -4.79 3.07
CA SER A 39 0.14 -4.24 1.93
C SER A 39 -0.78 -3.10 2.37
N GLU A 40 -0.75 -2.00 1.62
CA GLU A 40 -1.64 -0.85 1.83
C GLU A 40 -3.12 -1.24 1.85
N LYS A 41 -3.52 -2.23 1.02
CA LYS A 41 -4.91 -2.68 0.90
C LYS A 41 -5.45 -3.27 2.20
N VAL A 42 -4.61 -4.03 2.92
CA VAL A 42 -4.99 -4.57 4.23
C VAL A 42 -5.23 -3.44 5.23
N VAL A 43 -4.32 -2.46 5.27
CA VAL A 43 -4.48 -1.29 6.15
C VAL A 43 -5.76 -0.51 5.81
N ALA A 44 -5.99 -0.24 4.52
CA ALA A 44 -7.17 0.48 4.09
C ALA A 44 -8.47 -0.28 4.44
N ILE A 45 -8.50 -1.60 4.22
CA ILE A 45 -9.68 -2.43 4.52
C ILE A 45 -9.97 -2.43 6.03
N THR A 46 -8.96 -2.63 6.87
CA THR A 46 -9.14 -2.64 8.33
C THR A 46 -9.51 -1.26 8.90
N GLN A 47 -9.21 -0.18 8.16
CA GLN A 47 -9.68 1.16 8.47
C GLN A 47 -11.11 1.45 7.95
N GLY A 48 -11.82 0.47 7.37
CA GLY A 48 -13.15 0.67 6.78
C GLY A 48 -13.14 1.53 5.51
N ARG A 49 -12.01 1.59 4.78
CA ARG A 49 -11.83 2.41 3.57
C ARG A 49 -12.09 1.63 2.28
N SER A 50 -12.82 0.53 2.37
CA SER A 50 -13.31 -0.27 1.24
C SER A 50 -14.83 -0.10 1.12
N TYR A 51 -15.31 0.24 -0.08
CA TYR A 51 -16.70 0.59 -0.32
C TYR A 51 -17.25 -0.26 -1.46
N PHE A 52 -18.42 -0.85 -1.27
CA PHE A 52 -19.13 -1.47 -2.38
C PHE A 52 -19.65 -0.42 -3.35
N VAL A 53 -19.59 -0.71 -4.65
CA VAL A 53 -19.99 0.25 -5.70
C VAL A 53 -21.45 0.70 -5.58
N TRP A 54 -22.35 -0.14 -5.07
CA TRP A 54 -23.76 0.20 -4.85
C TRP A 54 -23.99 1.12 -3.64
N ASP A 55 -23.06 1.19 -2.71
CA ASP A 55 -23.13 2.10 -1.54
C ASP A 55 -22.61 3.50 -1.87
N ILE A 56 -21.88 3.65 -2.98
CA ILE A 56 -21.30 4.92 -3.40
C ILE A 56 -22.34 5.76 -4.16
N LYS A 57 -22.84 6.81 -3.51
CA LYS A 57 -23.77 7.76 -4.10
C LYS A 57 -23.06 8.70 -5.08
N VAL A 58 -23.02 8.34 -6.34
CA VAL A 58 -22.31 9.07 -7.39
C VAL A 58 -23.02 10.38 -7.78
N GLY A 59 -22.36 11.52 -7.55
CA GLY A 59 -22.82 12.84 -7.94
C GLY A 59 -22.57 13.17 -9.42
N ARG A 60 -23.18 14.27 -9.90
CA ARG A 60 -22.97 14.76 -11.28
C ARG A 60 -21.51 15.08 -11.59
N PRO A 61 -20.73 15.76 -10.73
CA PRO A 61 -19.33 16.05 -11.00
C PRO A 61 -18.50 14.80 -11.22
N ALA A 62 -18.69 13.75 -10.41
CA ALA A 62 -17.95 12.49 -10.54
C ALA A 62 -18.24 11.81 -11.88
N ARG A 63 -19.51 11.79 -12.32
CA ARG A 63 -19.91 11.23 -13.62
C ARG A 63 -19.31 11.97 -14.81
N VAL A 64 -19.17 13.28 -14.70
CA VAL A 64 -18.59 14.09 -15.77
C VAL A 64 -17.06 13.93 -15.78
N LEU A 65 -16.39 14.15 -14.65
CA LEU A 65 -14.92 14.13 -14.56
C LEU A 65 -14.33 12.77 -14.91
N SER A 66 -14.95 11.67 -14.47
CA SER A 66 -14.45 10.31 -14.76
C SER A 66 -14.35 9.99 -16.26
N ARG A 67 -15.14 10.65 -17.12
CA ARG A 67 -15.12 10.44 -18.58
C ARG A 67 -13.86 11.00 -19.24
N TYR A 68 -13.20 11.97 -18.60
CA TYR A 68 -12.00 12.63 -19.13
C TYR A 68 -10.70 12.03 -18.61
N VAL A 69 -10.80 11.05 -17.69
CA VAL A 69 -9.63 10.31 -17.20
C VAL A 69 -9.16 9.34 -18.26
N THR A 70 -7.86 9.36 -18.54
CA THR A 70 -7.23 8.40 -19.45
C THR A 70 -7.15 7.05 -18.73
N ARG A 71 -7.77 6.03 -19.30
CA ARG A 71 -7.67 4.65 -18.81
C ARG A 71 -6.31 4.10 -19.20
N THR A 72 -5.69 3.37 -18.29
CA THR A 72 -4.41 2.70 -18.51
C THR A 72 -4.61 1.18 -18.40
N PRO A 73 -3.71 0.37 -18.97
CA PRO A 73 -3.74 -1.09 -18.76
C PRO A 73 -3.61 -1.49 -17.29
N ALA A 74 -3.03 -0.60 -16.46
CA ALA A 74 -2.85 -0.79 -15.02
C ALA A 74 -4.14 -0.76 -14.20
N GLY A 75 -5.28 -0.41 -14.82
CA GLY A 75 -6.56 -0.38 -14.12
C GLY A 75 -7.44 0.81 -14.50
N ILE A 76 -8.64 0.83 -13.92
CA ILE A 76 -9.64 1.87 -14.18
C ILE A 76 -9.21 3.22 -13.55
N GLY A 77 -8.46 3.19 -12.45
CA GLY A 77 -8.09 4.38 -11.69
C GLY A 77 -9.32 5.26 -11.41
N LEU A 78 -9.21 6.56 -11.64
CA LEU A 78 -10.32 7.50 -11.51
C LEU A 78 -11.27 7.54 -12.74
N GLY A 79 -11.09 6.65 -13.71
CA GLY A 79 -11.95 6.53 -14.89
C GLY A 79 -13.31 5.86 -14.62
N SER A 80 -13.55 5.45 -13.37
CA SER A 80 -14.86 5.02 -12.87
C SER A 80 -15.57 6.18 -12.17
N PRO A 81 -16.89 6.36 -12.36
CA PRO A 81 -17.66 7.33 -11.57
C PRO A 81 -17.60 7.08 -10.06
N PHE A 82 -17.43 5.84 -9.64
CA PHE A 82 -17.32 5.45 -8.23
C PHE A 82 -16.00 5.92 -7.61
N THR A 83 -14.88 5.61 -8.24
CA THR A 83 -13.55 6.05 -7.77
C THR A 83 -13.39 7.56 -7.82
N MET A 84 -13.93 8.21 -8.86
CA MET A 84 -13.95 9.67 -8.94
C MET A 84 -14.80 10.29 -7.82
N GLN A 85 -15.91 9.65 -7.43
CA GLN A 85 -16.72 10.10 -6.29
C GLN A 85 -15.94 9.99 -4.99
N LEU A 86 -15.24 8.90 -4.77
CA LEU A 86 -14.38 8.73 -3.59
C LEU A 86 -13.23 9.77 -3.57
N ALA A 87 -12.61 10.03 -4.72
CA ALA A 87 -11.60 11.10 -4.85
C ALA A 87 -12.14 12.48 -4.48
N ILE A 88 -13.37 12.79 -4.90
CA ILE A 88 -14.05 14.04 -4.54
C ILE A 88 -14.37 14.10 -3.03
N GLN A 89 -14.75 12.99 -2.42
CA GLN A 89 -15.01 12.91 -0.99
C GLN A 89 -13.73 13.09 -0.16
N GLU A 90 -12.63 12.52 -0.63
CA GLU A 90 -11.34 12.54 0.06
C GLU A 90 -10.61 13.88 -0.10
N ALA A 91 -10.48 14.38 -1.32
CA ALA A 91 -9.70 15.61 -1.61
C ALA A 91 -10.56 16.89 -1.65
N GLY A 92 -11.88 16.74 -1.73
CA GLY A 92 -12.79 17.85 -1.97
C GLY A 92 -12.93 18.21 -3.45
N LEU A 93 -14.16 18.58 -3.87
CA LEU A 93 -14.45 18.94 -5.26
C LEU A 93 -13.57 20.08 -5.80
N PRO A 94 -13.31 21.18 -5.07
CA PRO A 94 -12.46 22.25 -5.58
C PRO A 94 -11.04 21.78 -5.95
N ARG A 95 -10.42 20.93 -5.11
CA ARG A 95 -9.09 20.38 -5.36
C ARG A 95 -9.06 19.46 -6.57
N VAL A 96 -10.07 18.59 -6.70
CA VAL A 96 -10.18 17.70 -7.87
C VAL A 96 -10.39 18.51 -9.16
N LEU A 97 -11.18 19.56 -9.15
CA LEU A 97 -11.36 20.45 -10.31
C LEU A 97 -10.06 21.17 -10.68
N TYR A 98 -9.35 21.72 -9.69
CA TYR A 98 -8.04 22.35 -9.89
C TYR A 98 -7.03 21.37 -10.50
N ALA A 99 -6.93 20.16 -9.95
CA ALA A 99 -6.07 19.13 -10.47
C ALA A 99 -6.47 18.67 -11.90
N SER A 100 -7.79 18.64 -12.18
CA SER A 100 -8.31 18.28 -13.51
C SER A 100 -7.91 19.34 -14.55
N ALA A 101 -8.02 20.62 -14.21
CA ALA A 101 -7.54 21.70 -15.08
C ALA A 101 -6.02 21.63 -15.32
N GLY A 102 -5.24 21.40 -14.24
CA GLY A 102 -3.80 21.18 -14.35
C GLY A 102 -3.44 19.98 -15.21
N GLY A 103 -4.15 18.86 -15.04
CA GLY A 103 -3.97 17.66 -15.86
C GLY A 103 -4.29 17.89 -17.35
N ALA A 104 -5.31 18.71 -17.67
CA ALA A 104 -5.62 19.09 -19.04
C ALA A 104 -4.51 19.96 -19.65
N ILE A 105 -3.99 20.92 -18.90
CA ILE A 105 -2.82 21.73 -19.30
C ILE A 105 -1.60 20.83 -19.51
N GLY A 106 -1.34 19.91 -18.57
CA GLY A 106 -0.25 18.95 -18.67
C GLY A 106 -0.28 18.13 -19.97
N LYS A 107 -1.48 17.69 -20.39
CA LYS A 107 -1.65 16.97 -21.68
C LYS A 107 -1.27 17.84 -22.87
N VAL A 108 -1.61 19.14 -22.86
CA VAL A 108 -1.28 20.07 -23.95
C VAL A 108 0.23 20.31 -24.05
N ILE A 109 0.91 20.45 -22.92
CA ILE A 109 2.38 20.70 -22.88
C ILE A 109 3.23 19.42 -22.85
N GLY A 110 2.60 18.22 -22.96
CA GLY A 110 3.31 16.94 -22.94
C GLY A 110 3.78 16.45 -21.56
N ARG A 111 3.40 17.13 -20.47
CA ARG A 111 3.74 16.73 -19.08
C ARG A 111 2.71 15.75 -18.54
N LYS A 112 3.12 14.49 -18.39
CA LYS A 112 2.29 13.42 -17.80
C LYS A 112 2.29 13.51 -16.27
N GLY A 113 1.21 13.03 -15.62
CA GLY A 113 1.13 12.90 -14.16
C GLY A 113 0.73 14.15 -13.38
N LEU A 114 0.65 15.33 -14.01
CA LEU A 114 0.39 16.60 -13.34
C LEU A 114 -0.92 16.62 -12.52
N PHE A 115 -1.94 15.87 -12.95
CA PHE A 115 -3.16 15.70 -12.17
C PHE A 115 -2.87 15.11 -10.78
N TYR A 116 -2.13 14.01 -10.71
CA TYR A 116 -1.83 13.32 -9.45
C TYR A 116 -0.88 14.12 -8.56
N GLU A 117 0.07 14.84 -9.14
CA GLU A 117 0.92 15.78 -8.40
C GLU A 117 0.09 16.86 -7.67
N LEU A 118 -0.95 17.38 -8.32
CA LEU A 118 -1.80 18.45 -7.79
C LEU A 118 -2.87 17.93 -6.82
N VAL A 119 -3.43 16.76 -7.07
CA VAL A 119 -4.51 16.21 -6.24
C VAL A 119 -3.96 15.51 -4.99
N GLY A 120 -2.77 14.94 -5.06
CA GLY A 120 -2.06 14.28 -3.96
C GLY A 120 -1.99 12.76 -4.11
N ASN A 121 -0.94 12.17 -3.49
CA ASN A 121 -0.62 10.76 -3.61
C ASN A 121 -1.73 9.82 -3.10
N GLN A 122 -2.49 10.22 -2.08
CA GLN A 122 -3.60 9.41 -1.56
C GLN A 122 -4.69 9.16 -2.62
N ILE A 123 -4.87 10.08 -3.55
CA ILE A 123 -5.83 9.92 -4.64
C ILE A 123 -5.29 8.99 -5.73
N ASN A 124 -3.97 8.97 -5.92
CA ASN A 124 -3.32 8.06 -6.87
C ASN A 124 -3.50 6.59 -6.47
N ALA A 125 -3.53 6.30 -5.18
CA ALA A 125 -3.68 4.96 -4.63
C ALA A 125 -5.16 4.48 -4.51
N ILE A 126 -6.13 5.23 -5.08
CA ILE A 126 -7.53 4.79 -5.13
C ILE A 126 -7.68 3.67 -6.15
N ASP A 127 -8.09 2.51 -5.66
CA ASP A 127 -8.35 1.33 -6.46
C ASP A 127 -9.82 1.21 -6.87
N GLY A 128 -10.04 0.89 -8.14
CA GLY A 128 -11.38 0.69 -8.68
C GLY A 128 -11.84 -0.76 -8.67
N PRO A 129 -13.13 -0.98 -9.00
CA PRO A 129 -13.67 -2.32 -9.15
C PRO A 129 -13.10 -2.96 -10.42
N THR A 130 -12.12 -3.83 -10.26
CA THR A 130 -11.51 -4.66 -11.30
C THR A 130 -11.44 -6.11 -10.83
N GLU A 131 -11.32 -7.04 -11.75
CA GLU A 131 -11.15 -8.47 -11.43
C GLU A 131 -9.87 -8.75 -10.62
N TYR A 132 -8.88 -7.87 -10.72
CA TYR A 132 -7.60 -7.94 -9.99
C TYR A 132 -7.61 -7.18 -8.66
N SER A 133 -8.70 -6.47 -8.32
CA SER A 133 -8.75 -5.73 -7.06
C SER A 133 -8.83 -6.69 -5.87
N ALA A 134 -8.30 -6.27 -4.72
CA ALA A 134 -8.43 -7.04 -3.48
C ALA A 134 -9.91 -7.35 -3.17
N TYR A 135 -10.16 -8.52 -2.57
CA TYR A 135 -11.51 -8.98 -2.26
C TYR A 135 -12.32 -7.95 -1.44
N PRO A 136 -13.61 -7.79 -1.72
CA PRO A 136 -14.36 -8.39 -2.81
C PRO A 136 -14.04 -7.71 -4.16
N SER A 137 -13.47 -8.49 -5.07
CA SER A 137 -13.04 -8.01 -6.39
C SER A 137 -14.23 -7.62 -7.25
N ASN A 138 -14.02 -6.72 -8.21
CA ASN A 138 -15.00 -6.28 -9.21
C ASN A 138 -16.21 -5.48 -8.67
N VAL A 139 -16.43 -5.46 -7.38
CA VAL A 139 -17.64 -4.83 -6.77
C VAL A 139 -17.28 -3.81 -5.68
N SER A 140 -16.01 -3.59 -5.43
CA SER A 140 -15.56 -2.64 -4.42
C SER A 140 -14.53 -1.66 -4.97
N ALA A 141 -14.55 -0.45 -4.42
CA ALA A 141 -13.52 0.56 -4.60
C ALA A 141 -12.87 0.86 -3.26
N LYS A 142 -11.56 1.09 -3.25
CA LYS A 142 -10.75 1.27 -2.04
C LYS A 142 -10.02 2.59 -2.09
N LEU A 143 -10.07 3.30 -0.97
CA LEU A 143 -9.20 4.46 -0.74
C LEU A 143 -7.82 4.01 -0.28
N ALA A 144 -6.83 4.89 -0.39
CA ALA A 144 -5.55 4.72 0.26
C ALA A 144 -5.70 4.62 1.79
N PRO A 145 -4.77 3.97 2.50
CA PRO A 145 -4.75 3.99 3.96
C PRO A 145 -4.64 5.41 4.50
N LYS A 146 -5.29 5.66 5.63
CA LYS A 146 -5.17 6.93 6.34
C LYS A 146 -4.01 6.88 7.32
N ASP A 147 -3.21 7.96 7.36
CA ASP A 147 -2.08 8.13 8.27
C ASP A 147 -1.15 6.89 8.32
N PRO A 148 -0.63 6.41 7.17
CA PRO A 148 0.10 5.15 7.11
C PRO A 148 1.38 5.16 7.96
N ASP A 149 2.06 6.30 8.11
CA ASP A 149 3.23 6.43 9.00
C ASP A 149 2.85 6.16 10.47
N ALA A 150 1.72 6.68 10.91
CA ALA A 150 1.23 6.45 12.27
C ALA A 150 0.83 4.97 12.48
N VAL A 151 0.27 4.32 11.46
CA VAL A 151 -0.02 2.89 11.50
C VAL A 151 1.28 2.08 11.58
N ALA A 152 2.28 2.42 10.76
CA ALA A 152 3.60 1.77 10.79
C ALA A 152 4.26 1.89 12.15
N ALA A 153 4.28 3.09 12.73
CA ALA A 153 4.87 3.35 14.05
C ALA A 153 4.16 2.55 15.16
N ARG A 154 2.83 2.48 15.13
CA ARG A 154 2.03 1.72 16.10
C ARG A 154 2.31 0.21 16.01
N LEU A 155 2.34 -0.33 14.78
CA LEU A 155 2.67 -1.74 14.56
C LEU A 155 4.11 -2.06 15.00
N SER A 156 5.07 -1.19 14.69
CA SER A 156 6.45 -1.35 15.11
C SER A 156 6.60 -1.38 16.64
N ALA A 157 5.85 -0.55 17.35
CA ALA A 157 5.84 -0.57 18.81
C ALA A 157 5.31 -1.92 19.34
N ALA A 158 4.17 -2.39 18.82
CA ALA A 158 3.58 -3.67 19.21
C ALA A 158 4.51 -4.87 18.88
N ILE A 159 5.16 -4.84 17.72
CA ILE A 159 6.13 -5.87 17.32
C ILE A 159 7.32 -5.89 18.28
N ARG A 160 7.90 -4.72 18.60
CA ARG A 160 9.04 -4.63 19.55
C ARG A 160 8.70 -5.16 20.94
N GLU A 161 7.48 -4.97 21.42
CA GLU A 161 7.03 -5.52 22.69
C GLU A 161 6.87 -7.04 22.65
N ARG A 162 6.46 -7.59 21.50
CA ARG A 162 6.13 -9.01 21.34
C ARG A 162 7.35 -9.88 21.07
N VAL A 163 8.25 -9.41 20.22
CA VAL A 163 9.40 -10.19 19.70
C VAL A 163 10.53 -10.29 20.74
N PRO A 164 11.05 -11.50 21.02
CA PRO A 164 12.18 -11.68 21.95
C PRO A 164 13.53 -11.25 21.34
N GLU A 165 14.57 -11.17 22.18
CA GLU A 165 15.93 -11.05 21.69
C GLU A 165 16.40 -12.35 21.01
N PRO A 166 17.28 -12.27 19.97
CA PRO A 166 17.93 -11.08 19.44
C PRO A 166 17.11 -10.30 18.39
N TRP A 167 15.96 -10.80 18.00
CA TRP A 167 15.15 -10.22 16.90
C TRP A 167 14.60 -8.84 17.21
N ARG A 168 14.36 -8.54 18.48
CA ARG A 168 13.94 -7.19 18.90
C ARG A 168 14.99 -6.13 18.57
N SER A 169 16.25 -6.41 18.88
CA SER A 169 17.35 -5.46 18.63
C SER A 169 17.68 -5.30 17.15
N THR A 170 17.38 -6.30 16.31
CA THR A 170 17.62 -6.25 14.87
C THR A 170 16.41 -5.79 14.07
N PHE A 171 15.26 -5.55 14.71
CA PHE A 171 14.04 -5.06 14.04
C PHE A 171 14.18 -3.61 13.61
N GLY A 172 14.18 -3.37 12.30
CA GLY A 172 14.37 -2.05 11.70
C GLY A 172 13.10 -1.20 11.64
N GLY A 173 11.91 -1.81 11.63
CA GLY A 173 10.63 -1.10 11.58
C GLY A 173 9.61 -1.71 10.60
N THR A 174 8.49 -1.02 10.43
CA THR A 174 7.36 -1.43 9.57
C THR A 174 7.28 -0.55 8.33
N VAL A 175 6.97 -1.17 7.20
CA VAL A 175 6.79 -0.50 5.91
C VAL A 175 5.42 -0.85 5.35
N ILE A 176 4.62 0.16 5.02
CA ILE A 176 3.34 0.01 4.33
C ILE A 176 3.53 0.39 2.89
N MET A 177 3.29 -0.57 1.99
CA MET A 177 3.58 -0.36 0.58
C MET A 177 2.47 -0.86 -0.35
N ASP A 178 2.39 -0.20 -1.50
CA ASP A 178 1.70 -0.69 -2.69
C ASP A 178 2.76 -1.30 -3.61
N ALA A 179 2.72 -2.62 -3.76
CA ALA A 179 3.59 -3.35 -4.69
C ALA A 179 2.73 -4.22 -5.60
N ASN A 180 2.96 -4.11 -6.89
CA ASN A 180 2.27 -4.87 -7.94
C ASN A 180 3.20 -5.03 -9.15
N ASP A 181 2.78 -5.77 -10.18
CA ASP A 181 3.59 -6.06 -11.37
C ASP A 181 3.94 -4.81 -12.22
N ILE A 182 3.32 -3.66 -11.93
CA ILE A 182 3.47 -2.42 -12.70
C ILE A 182 4.35 -1.42 -11.98
N GLY A 183 4.30 -1.42 -10.66
CA GLY A 183 5.04 -0.48 -9.84
C GLY A 183 5.04 -0.82 -8.36
N ARG A 184 5.81 -0.07 -7.63
CA ARG A 184 5.97 -0.17 -6.19
C ARG A 184 6.15 1.21 -5.60
N ASN A 185 5.54 1.43 -4.45
CA ASN A 185 5.60 2.70 -3.77
C ASN A 185 5.40 2.50 -2.26
N VAL A 186 6.29 3.05 -1.45
CA VAL A 186 6.11 3.11 -0.01
C VAL A 186 5.14 4.24 0.31
N LEU A 187 4.03 3.91 0.97
CA LEU A 187 3.01 4.86 1.37
C LEU A 187 3.22 5.41 2.78
N GLY A 188 3.88 4.63 3.63
CA GLY A 188 4.24 5.04 4.98
C GLY A 188 5.18 4.06 5.66
N SER A 189 5.99 4.59 6.59
CA SER A 189 6.95 3.81 7.38
C SER A 189 7.34 4.57 8.64
N ASP A 190 7.73 3.84 9.69
CA ASP A 190 8.44 4.40 10.85
C ASP A 190 9.97 4.36 10.69
N VAL A 191 10.46 3.85 9.57
CA VAL A 191 11.89 3.83 9.27
C VAL A 191 12.32 5.17 8.70
N PRO A 192 13.26 5.88 9.36
CA PRO A 192 13.73 7.18 8.87
C PRO A 192 14.58 7.05 7.60
N GLY A 193 14.57 8.09 6.78
CA GLY A 193 15.43 8.22 5.60
C GLY A 193 14.76 7.92 4.27
N ASP A 194 15.58 7.56 3.27
CA ASP A 194 15.13 7.24 1.93
C ASP A 194 14.59 5.79 1.85
N TRP A 195 13.40 5.64 1.31
CA TRP A 195 12.71 4.35 1.17
C TRP A 195 12.96 3.64 -0.15
N THR A 196 13.76 4.21 -1.04
CA THR A 196 14.10 3.64 -2.36
C THR A 196 14.59 2.20 -2.24
N ARG A 197 15.40 1.89 -1.23
CA ARG A 197 15.86 0.52 -0.96
C ARG A 197 14.70 -0.47 -0.71
N PHE A 198 13.61 -0.03 -0.09
CA PHE A 198 12.45 -0.90 0.16
C PHE A 198 11.66 -1.13 -1.13
N GLU A 199 11.57 -0.12 -1.99
CA GLU A 199 10.97 -0.27 -3.30
C GLU A 199 11.81 -1.20 -4.19
N GLU A 200 13.14 -1.15 -4.08
CA GLU A 200 14.05 -2.06 -4.79
C GLU A 200 13.90 -3.51 -4.33
N MET A 201 13.72 -3.77 -3.02
CA MET A 201 13.47 -5.11 -2.48
C MET A 201 12.21 -5.77 -3.06
N PHE A 202 11.27 -4.99 -3.55
CA PHE A 202 10.02 -5.44 -4.14
C PHE A 202 9.98 -5.30 -5.67
N ALA A 203 11.15 -5.16 -6.31
CA ALA A 203 11.24 -4.95 -7.75
C ALA A 203 10.64 -6.07 -8.60
N ASP A 204 10.72 -7.30 -8.12
CA ASP A 204 10.19 -8.52 -8.74
C ASP A 204 8.82 -8.95 -8.18
N ASN A 205 8.17 -8.08 -7.42
CA ASN A 205 6.88 -8.31 -6.77
C ASN A 205 6.80 -9.67 -6.03
N PRO A 206 7.64 -9.91 -5.01
CA PRO A 206 7.74 -11.21 -4.33
C PRO A 206 6.45 -11.62 -3.59
N LEU A 207 5.54 -10.68 -3.34
CA LEU A 207 4.24 -10.96 -2.71
C LEU A 207 3.20 -11.45 -3.73
N GLY A 208 3.51 -11.34 -5.03
CA GLY A 208 2.65 -11.78 -6.12
C GLY A 208 1.46 -10.87 -6.38
N GLN A 209 0.76 -11.18 -7.46
CA GLN A 209 -0.47 -10.49 -7.86
C GLN A 209 -1.58 -11.52 -8.10
N GLY A 210 -2.82 -11.12 -7.94
CA GLY A 210 -3.97 -11.98 -8.16
C GLY A 210 -4.20 -12.97 -7.01
N SER A 211 -4.11 -14.28 -7.28
CA SER A 211 -4.50 -15.32 -6.33
C SER A 211 -3.52 -15.56 -5.17
N GLN A 212 -2.29 -15.09 -5.24
CA GLN A 212 -1.30 -15.26 -4.18
C GLN A 212 -1.73 -14.54 -2.89
N GLN A 213 -2.24 -13.33 -3.00
CA GLN A 213 -2.80 -12.55 -1.89
C GLN A 213 -1.95 -12.59 -0.61
N THR A 214 -0.65 -12.35 -0.73
CA THR A 214 0.28 -12.32 0.41
C THR A 214 0.32 -10.91 0.98
N PRO A 215 -0.44 -10.60 2.04
CA PRO A 215 -0.61 -9.23 2.52
C PRO A 215 0.51 -8.76 3.43
N MET A 216 1.35 -9.67 3.93
CA MET A 216 2.37 -9.42 4.94
C MET A 216 3.64 -10.17 4.59
N ALA A 217 4.80 -9.57 4.87
CA ALA A 217 6.10 -10.21 4.72
C ALA A 217 7.07 -9.74 5.81
N MET A 218 7.95 -10.64 6.23
CA MET A 218 9.14 -10.33 7.02
C MET A 218 10.35 -10.43 6.10
N VAL A 219 11.11 -9.37 5.98
CA VAL A 219 12.30 -9.31 5.11
C VAL A 219 13.55 -9.22 5.97
N PHE A 220 14.41 -10.23 5.85
CA PHE A 220 15.69 -10.32 6.55
C PHE A 220 16.83 -10.08 5.56
N LEU A 221 17.75 -9.18 5.88
CA LEU A 221 18.96 -9.02 5.07
C LEU A 221 20.00 -10.07 5.47
N ARG A 222 20.56 -10.74 4.47
CA ARG A 222 21.75 -11.58 4.65
C ARG A 222 23.01 -10.69 4.58
N GLU A 223 23.99 -10.94 5.42
CA GLU A 223 25.25 -10.17 5.45
C GLU A 223 25.99 -10.19 4.10
N ASP A 224 25.81 -11.23 3.28
CA ASP A 224 26.44 -11.37 1.96
C ASP A 224 25.97 -10.36 0.91
N THR A 225 24.82 -9.70 1.13
CA THR A 225 24.27 -8.67 0.23
C THR A 225 24.62 -7.24 0.61
N ALA A 226 25.30 -7.03 1.73
CA ALA A 226 25.68 -5.70 2.21
C ALA A 226 26.99 -5.15 1.58
N GLN A 227 27.63 -5.88 0.66
CA GLN A 227 28.91 -5.51 0.02
C GLN A 227 28.83 -5.30 -1.50
N ALA A 228 27.63 -5.20 -2.08
CA ALA A 228 27.47 -4.95 -3.51
C ALA A 228 27.00 -3.53 -3.82
#